data_e2e1c48e302ebf61cdd6139060d5bf14
#
_entry.id   e2e1c48e302ebf61cdd6139060d5bf14
#
_cell.length_a   1.000
_cell.length_b   1.000
_cell.length_c   1.000
_cell.angle_alpha   90.00
_cell.angle_beta   90.00
_cell.angle_gamma   90.00
#
_symmetry.space_group_name_H-M   'P 1'
#
loop_
_entity.id
_entity.type
_entity.pdbx_description
1 polymer ?
#
loop_
_entity_poly.entity_id
_entity_poly.type
_entity_poly.pdbx_seq_one_letter_code
_entity_poly.pdbx_strand_id
1 'polypeptide(L)'
;MMTPLSVLIVDDDAALLQALPQALRLRMGGVTVETADSAAAALERIAVRDYDAIVTDIKMPGMDGLALLAEIRTRRPDTPTLIITGHGENELVVHALRGGACDFIQKPIDRDYFVAALYRAIRAHVLNRRVKDRQLALEGCAEELERIVQKLEQETRAVPGRAES
;
A
#
# COMPACT_ATOMS: atom_id res chain seq x y z
N MET A 1 -9.81 -18.43 5.05
CA MET A 1 -9.57 -18.12 3.63
C MET A 1 -8.75 -16.85 3.52
N MET A 2 -7.67 -16.91 2.80
CA MET A 2 -6.90 -15.70 2.50
C MET A 2 -7.67 -14.84 1.52
N THR A 3 -7.82 -13.55 1.84
CA THR A 3 -8.35 -12.57 0.89
C THR A 3 -7.43 -12.51 -0.32
N PRO A 4 -7.94 -12.61 -1.56
CA PRO A 4 -7.09 -12.50 -2.74
C PRO A 4 -6.41 -11.14 -2.78
N LEU A 5 -5.16 -11.13 -3.22
CA LEU A 5 -4.41 -9.90 -3.44
C LEU A 5 -5.08 -9.08 -4.54
N SER A 6 -5.17 -7.77 -4.37
CA SER A 6 -5.77 -6.88 -5.36
C SER A 6 -4.77 -5.82 -5.82
N VAL A 7 -4.70 -5.63 -7.13
CA VAL A 7 -3.79 -4.71 -7.79
C VAL A 7 -4.59 -3.82 -8.74
N LEU A 8 -4.29 -2.52 -8.73
CA LEU A 8 -4.83 -1.57 -9.68
C LEU A 8 -3.74 -1.17 -10.68
N ILE A 9 -4.00 -1.29 -11.96
CA ILE A 9 -3.10 -0.86 -13.04
C ILE A 9 -3.73 0.32 -13.77
N VAL A 10 -2.99 1.42 -13.84
CA VAL A 10 -3.44 2.69 -14.44
C VAL A 10 -2.56 3.02 -15.64
N ASP A 11 -3.12 3.06 -16.81
CA ASP A 11 -2.45 3.43 -18.06
C ASP A 11 -3.51 3.84 -19.08
N ASP A 12 -3.20 4.81 -19.92
CA ASP A 12 -4.08 5.19 -21.04
C ASP A 12 -3.91 4.29 -22.27
N ASP A 13 -2.91 3.40 -22.26
CA ASP A 13 -2.68 2.42 -23.33
C ASP A 13 -3.54 1.17 -23.10
N ALA A 14 -4.57 1.00 -23.93
CA ALA A 14 -5.48 -0.14 -23.82
C ALA A 14 -4.78 -1.49 -24.00
N ALA A 15 -3.73 -1.57 -24.80
CA ALA A 15 -2.97 -2.80 -25.00
C ALA A 15 -2.26 -3.25 -23.71
N LEU A 16 -1.67 -2.32 -22.97
CA LEU A 16 -1.04 -2.61 -21.67
C LEU A 16 -2.09 -3.02 -20.61
N LEU A 17 -3.25 -2.38 -20.60
CA LEU A 17 -4.35 -2.73 -19.69
C LEU A 17 -4.91 -4.13 -19.94
N GLN A 18 -4.70 -4.70 -21.12
CA GLN A 18 -5.03 -6.10 -21.41
C GLN A 18 -3.87 -7.05 -21.09
N ALA A 19 -2.67 -6.69 -21.47
CA ALA A 19 -1.49 -7.56 -21.39
C ALA A 19 -1.00 -7.75 -19.96
N LEU A 20 -0.92 -6.69 -19.16
CA LEU A 20 -0.38 -6.75 -17.80
C LEU A 20 -1.25 -7.57 -16.84
N PRO A 21 -2.59 -7.43 -16.83
CA PRO A 21 -3.43 -8.29 -16.01
C PRO A 21 -3.29 -9.78 -16.33
N GLN A 22 -3.18 -10.13 -17.61
CA GLN A 22 -2.97 -11.52 -18.03
C GLN A 22 -1.64 -12.07 -17.51
N ALA A 23 -0.57 -11.29 -17.61
CA ALA A 23 0.75 -11.68 -17.09
C ALA A 23 0.70 -11.94 -15.58
N LEU A 24 0.00 -11.10 -14.83
CA LEU A 24 -0.15 -11.25 -13.39
C LEU A 24 -0.97 -12.49 -13.03
N ARG A 25 -2.07 -12.72 -13.70
CA ARG A 25 -2.94 -13.89 -13.44
C ARG A 25 -2.23 -15.21 -13.72
N LEU A 26 -1.38 -15.24 -14.75
CA LEU A 26 -0.61 -16.43 -15.09
C LEU A 26 0.52 -16.74 -14.10
N ARG A 27 1.12 -15.69 -13.52
CA ARG A 27 2.31 -15.80 -12.67
C ARG A 27 2.01 -15.71 -11.18
N MET A 28 0.96 -15.00 -10.82
CA MET A 28 0.51 -14.80 -9.45
C MET A 28 -0.90 -15.34 -9.30
N GLY A 29 -1.03 -16.61 -8.93
CA GLY A 29 -2.32 -17.22 -8.71
C GLY A 29 -3.12 -16.51 -7.62
N GLY A 30 -4.43 -16.32 -7.85
CA GLY A 30 -5.34 -15.73 -6.88
C GLY A 30 -5.27 -14.20 -6.78
N VAL A 31 -4.59 -13.51 -7.69
CA VAL A 31 -4.59 -12.05 -7.74
C VAL A 31 -5.82 -11.52 -8.47
N THR A 32 -6.44 -10.50 -7.90
CA THR A 32 -7.51 -9.73 -8.56
C THR A 32 -6.88 -8.47 -9.15
N VAL A 33 -7.04 -8.26 -10.44
CA VAL A 33 -6.47 -7.09 -11.12
C VAL A 33 -7.60 -6.22 -11.64
N GLU A 34 -7.62 -4.98 -11.23
CA GLU A 34 -8.48 -3.94 -11.80
C GLU A 34 -7.65 -2.98 -12.62
N THR A 35 -8.27 -2.35 -13.61
CA THR A 35 -7.60 -1.40 -14.49
C THR A 35 -8.34 -0.08 -14.51
N ALA A 36 -7.60 1.01 -14.74
CA ALA A 36 -8.14 2.33 -14.97
C ALA A 36 -7.39 2.97 -16.13
N ASP A 37 -8.11 3.63 -17.02
CA ASP A 37 -7.53 4.25 -18.21
C ASP A 37 -7.12 5.70 -18.02
N SER A 38 -7.34 6.24 -16.83
CA SER A 38 -7.01 7.62 -16.46
C SER A 38 -6.78 7.74 -14.96
N ALA A 39 -6.13 8.82 -14.56
CA ALA A 39 -5.97 9.13 -13.15
C ALA A 39 -7.32 9.38 -12.45
N ALA A 40 -8.27 10.04 -13.11
CA ALA A 40 -9.59 10.28 -12.58
C ALA A 40 -10.32 8.96 -12.28
N ALA A 41 -10.30 8.01 -13.22
CA ALA A 41 -10.89 6.69 -13.02
C ALA A 41 -10.19 5.92 -11.88
N ALA A 42 -8.86 6.04 -11.79
CA ALA A 42 -8.10 5.43 -10.70
C ALA A 42 -8.51 5.98 -9.34
N LEU A 43 -8.66 7.29 -9.21
CA LEU A 43 -9.07 7.92 -7.95
C LEU A 43 -10.48 7.52 -7.52
N GLU A 44 -11.40 7.35 -8.45
CA GLU A 44 -12.73 6.83 -8.16
C GLU A 44 -12.68 5.42 -7.56
N ARG A 45 -11.83 4.55 -8.10
CA ARG A 45 -11.64 3.20 -7.59
C ARG A 45 -10.96 3.19 -6.21
N ILE A 46 -9.96 4.01 -6.03
CA ILE A 46 -9.22 4.14 -4.76
C ILE A 46 -10.12 4.68 -3.64
N ALA A 47 -11.09 5.52 -3.97
CA ALA A 47 -12.04 6.06 -3.00
C ALA A 47 -12.92 4.99 -2.35
N VAL A 48 -13.26 3.93 -3.08
CA VAL A 48 -14.19 2.88 -2.64
C VAL A 48 -13.53 1.56 -2.27
N ARG A 49 -12.24 1.42 -2.56
CA ARG A 49 -11.56 0.14 -2.43
C ARG A 49 -10.09 0.29 -2.07
N ASP A 50 -9.58 -0.62 -1.23
CA ASP A 50 -8.15 -0.73 -0.94
C ASP A 50 -7.49 -1.70 -1.91
N TYR A 51 -6.25 -1.40 -2.28
CA TYR A 51 -5.42 -2.26 -3.11
C TYR A 51 -4.14 -2.64 -2.37
N ASP A 52 -3.59 -3.79 -2.69
CA ASP A 52 -2.30 -4.24 -2.15
C ASP A 52 -1.13 -3.60 -2.89
N ALA A 53 -1.34 -3.17 -4.11
CA ALA A 53 -0.40 -2.37 -4.89
C ALA A 53 -1.12 -1.60 -5.99
N ILE A 54 -0.53 -0.48 -6.40
CA ILE A 54 -1.00 0.34 -7.52
C ILE A 54 0.16 0.52 -8.47
N VAL A 55 -0.09 0.34 -9.77
CA VAL A 55 0.88 0.57 -10.83
C VAL A 55 0.32 1.65 -11.75
N THR A 56 1.07 2.70 -12.01
CA THR A 56 0.63 3.78 -12.90
C THR A 56 1.71 4.21 -13.88
N ASP A 57 1.30 4.50 -15.10
CA ASP A 57 2.15 5.21 -16.06
C ASP A 57 2.36 6.65 -15.59
N ILE A 58 3.52 7.23 -15.90
CA ILE A 58 3.82 8.64 -15.60
C ILE A 58 3.07 9.56 -16.54
N LYS A 59 3.16 9.32 -17.84
CA LYS A 59 2.58 10.19 -18.85
C LYS A 59 1.19 9.75 -19.25
N MET A 60 0.20 10.49 -18.77
CA MET A 60 -1.20 10.29 -19.12
C MET A 60 -1.85 11.64 -19.41
N PRO A 61 -2.85 11.71 -20.32
CA PRO A 61 -3.62 12.94 -20.54
C PRO A 61 -4.34 13.38 -19.26
N GLY A 62 -4.41 14.70 -19.06
CA GLY A 62 -5.01 15.27 -17.86
C GLY A 62 -4.08 15.18 -16.66
N MET A 63 -4.51 14.56 -15.59
CA MET A 63 -3.65 14.32 -14.42
C MET A 63 -2.63 13.24 -14.76
N ASP A 64 -1.34 13.55 -14.64
CA ASP A 64 -0.26 12.59 -14.90
C ASP A 64 -0.03 11.64 -13.71
N GLY A 65 0.87 10.66 -13.90
CA GLY A 65 1.17 9.68 -12.89
C GLY A 65 1.86 10.25 -11.65
N LEU A 66 2.59 11.34 -11.76
CA LEU A 66 3.21 12.00 -10.59
C LEU A 66 2.16 12.66 -9.71
N ALA A 67 1.20 13.35 -10.30
CA ALA A 67 0.09 13.94 -9.59
C ALA A 67 -0.81 12.86 -8.96
N LEU A 68 -1.05 11.78 -9.69
CA LEU A 68 -1.76 10.62 -9.15
C LEU A 68 -1.03 9.99 -7.96
N LEU A 69 0.28 9.84 -8.04
CA LEU A 69 1.10 9.34 -6.93
C LEU A 69 0.94 10.20 -5.67
N ALA A 70 0.96 11.52 -5.82
CA ALA A 70 0.76 12.44 -4.71
C ALA A 70 -0.62 12.24 -4.06
N GLU A 71 -1.67 12.06 -4.85
CA GLU A 71 -3.02 11.78 -4.35
C GLU A 71 -3.11 10.42 -3.65
N ILE A 72 -2.48 9.39 -4.20
CA ILE A 72 -2.42 8.07 -3.59
C ILE A 72 -1.71 8.14 -2.23
N ARG A 73 -0.59 8.85 -2.16
CA ARG A 73 0.17 9.01 -0.91
C ARG A 73 -0.63 9.74 0.17
N THR A 74 -1.50 10.64 -0.21
CA THR A 74 -2.39 11.35 0.72
C THR A 74 -3.53 10.44 1.21
N ARG A 75 -4.16 9.71 0.30
CA ARG A 75 -5.35 8.90 0.59
C ARG A 75 -5.03 7.51 1.12
N ARG A 76 -3.97 6.89 0.61
CA ARG A 76 -3.53 5.53 0.91
C ARG A 76 -2.02 5.50 1.13
N PRO A 77 -1.51 6.11 2.20
CA PRO A 77 -0.05 6.27 2.40
C PRO A 77 0.70 4.95 2.52
N ASP A 78 0.03 3.87 2.91
CA ASP A 78 0.66 2.57 3.08
C ASP A 78 0.62 1.70 1.82
N THR A 79 -0.15 2.08 0.80
CA THR A 79 -0.27 1.29 -0.43
C THR A 79 0.95 1.52 -1.31
N PRO A 80 1.73 0.46 -1.63
CA PRO A 80 2.88 0.60 -2.51
C PRO A 80 2.45 0.97 -3.92
N THR A 81 3.14 1.95 -4.51
CA THR A 81 2.88 2.43 -5.87
C THR A 81 4.13 2.26 -6.72
N LEU A 82 3.99 1.58 -7.84
CA LEU A 82 5.03 1.41 -8.85
C LEU A 82 4.72 2.32 -10.04
N ILE A 83 5.78 2.83 -10.66
CA ILE A 83 5.67 3.75 -11.80
C ILE A 83 6.16 3.06 -13.07
N ILE A 84 5.43 3.21 -14.15
CA ILE A 84 5.86 2.80 -15.49
C ILE A 84 6.39 4.02 -16.22
N THR A 85 7.59 3.90 -16.82
CA THR A 85 8.28 5.00 -17.47
C THR A 85 8.68 4.67 -18.90
N GLY A 86 8.74 5.68 -19.77
CA GLY A 86 9.32 5.57 -21.09
C GLY A 86 10.80 5.97 -21.12
N HIS A 87 11.40 5.94 -22.31
CA HIS A 87 12.76 6.40 -22.51
C HIS A 87 12.89 7.91 -22.26
N GLY A 88 14.02 8.32 -21.67
CA GLY A 88 14.33 9.72 -21.46
C GLY A 88 13.60 10.38 -20.29
N GLU A 89 12.94 9.61 -19.44
CA GLU A 89 12.15 10.12 -18.30
C GLU A 89 12.89 10.03 -16.95
N ASN A 90 14.21 10.04 -16.95
CA ASN A 90 15.03 9.83 -15.75
C ASN A 90 14.75 10.84 -14.63
N GLU A 91 14.53 12.11 -14.97
CA GLU A 91 14.18 13.14 -13.99
C GLU A 91 12.82 12.87 -13.36
N LEU A 92 11.86 12.41 -14.15
CA LEU A 92 10.52 12.05 -13.67
C LEU A 92 10.58 10.82 -12.74
N VAL A 93 11.44 9.86 -13.04
CA VAL A 93 11.67 8.70 -12.17
C VAL A 93 12.20 9.13 -10.81
N VAL A 94 13.20 10.00 -10.78
CA VAL A 94 13.75 10.54 -9.54
C VAL A 94 12.66 11.29 -8.75
N HIS A 95 11.86 12.07 -9.42
CA HIS A 95 10.73 12.78 -8.81
C HIS A 95 9.71 11.80 -8.21
N ALA A 96 9.38 10.74 -8.94
CA ALA A 96 8.46 9.70 -8.46
C ALA A 96 8.99 8.98 -7.22
N LEU A 97 10.26 8.58 -7.23
CA LEU A 97 10.88 7.91 -6.09
C LEU A 97 10.93 8.82 -4.85
N ARG A 98 11.25 10.08 -5.03
CA ARG A 98 11.20 11.08 -3.95
C ARG A 98 9.79 11.32 -3.46
N GLY A 99 8.80 11.22 -4.35
CA GLY A 99 7.38 11.34 -4.02
C GLY A 99 6.79 10.11 -3.34
N GLY A 100 7.56 9.05 -3.15
CA GLY A 100 7.15 7.87 -2.42
C GLY A 100 6.81 6.64 -3.27
N ALA A 101 7.10 6.65 -4.58
CA ALA A 101 7.03 5.44 -5.39
C ALA A 101 8.05 4.42 -4.88
N CYS A 102 7.65 3.15 -4.79
CA CYS A 102 8.54 2.12 -4.24
C CYS A 102 9.47 1.53 -5.29
N ASP A 103 9.14 1.61 -6.57
CA ASP A 103 9.96 1.13 -7.68
C ASP A 103 9.46 1.73 -8.99
N PHE A 104 10.21 1.52 -10.06
CA PHE A 104 9.81 1.92 -11.40
C PHE A 104 10.10 0.79 -12.40
N ILE A 105 9.35 0.78 -13.50
CA ILE A 105 9.48 -0.20 -14.57
C ILE A 105 9.57 0.54 -15.88
N GLN A 106 10.65 0.32 -16.63
CA GLN A 106 10.89 0.99 -17.88
C GLN A 106 10.26 0.25 -19.06
N LYS A 107 9.64 0.99 -19.97
CA LYS A 107 9.15 0.45 -21.25
C LYS A 107 10.33 0.22 -22.20
N PRO A 108 10.35 -0.84 -23.01
CA PRO A 108 9.35 -1.91 -23.09
C PRO A 108 9.36 -2.79 -21.84
N ILE A 109 8.17 -3.17 -21.38
CA ILE A 109 8.02 -3.87 -20.10
C ILE A 109 8.47 -5.33 -20.26
N ASP A 110 9.49 -5.71 -19.50
CA ASP A 110 9.82 -7.12 -19.26
C ASP A 110 8.80 -7.69 -18.27
N ARG A 111 8.02 -8.66 -18.70
CA ARG A 111 6.95 -9.26 -17.91
C ARG A 111 7.48 -9.92 -16.63
N ASP A 112 8.61 -10.60 -16.71
CA ASP A 112 9.20 -11.27 -15.56
C ASP A 112 9.68 -10.24 -14.52
N TYR A 113 10.32 -9.18 -14.97
CA TYR A 113 10.74 -8.09 -14.10
C TYR A 113 9.54 -7.39 -13.44
N PHE A 114 8.50 -7.11 -14.22
CA PHE A 114 7.26 -6.51 -13.74
C PHE A 114 6.62 -7.33 -12.62
N VAL A 115 6.43 -8.62 -12.86
CA VAL A 115 5.84 -9.53 -11.87
C VAL A 115 6.71 -9.61 -10.62
N ALA A 116 8.03 -9.70 -10.76
CA ALA A 116 8.96 -9.76 -9.64
C ALA A 116 8.94 -8.47 -8.81
N ALA A 117 8.95 -7.30 -9.46
CA ALA A 117 8.88 -6.00 -8.78
C ALA A 117 7.58 -5.83 -8.02
N LEU A 118 6.47 -6.19 -8.63
CA LEU A 118 5.15 -6.13 -8.01
C LEU A 118 5.04 -7.10 -6.82
N TYR A 119 5.54 -8.31 -6.98
CA TYR A 119 5.57 -9.29 -5.89
C TYR A 119 6.37 -8.79 -4.68
N ARG A 120 7.55 -8.20 -4.92
CA ARG A 120 8.36 -7.60 -3.84
C ARG A 120 7.62 -6.48 -3.12
N ALA A 121 6.96 -5.60 -3.88
CA ALA A 121 6.20 -4.48 -3.32
C ALA A 121 5.03 -4.96 -2.45
N ILE A 122 4.27 -5.92 -2.93
CA ILE A 122 3.14 -6.50 -2.19
C ILE A 122 3.63 -7.21 -0.94
N ARG A 123 4.68 -8.00 -1.05
CA ARG A 123 5.26 -8.73 0.09
C ARG A 123 5.74 -7.78 1.18
N ALA A 124 6.45 -6.72 0.81
CA ALA A 124 6.88 -5.69 1.75
C ALA A 124 5.69 -5.01 2.43
N HIS A 125 4.64 -4.70 1.68
CA HIS A 125 3.42 -4.11 2.21
C HIS A 125 2.73 -5.04 3.24
N VAL A 126 2.55 -6.30 2.91
CA VAL A 126 1.94 -7.30 3.81
C VAL A 126 2.76 -7.45 5.09
N LEU A 127 4.09 -7.52 5.00
CA LEU A 127 4.97 -7.62 6.15
C LEU A 127 4.89 -6.36 7.03
N ASN A 128 4.89 -5.17 6.43
CA ASN A 128 4.76 -3.91 7.16
C ASN A 128 3.43 -3.81 7.88
N ARG A 129 2.34 -4.23 7.27
CA ARG A 129 1.02 -4.29 7.93
C ARG A 129 1.05 -5.21 9.14
N ARG A 130 1.64 -6.38 9.04
CA ARG A 130 1.78 -7.32 10.17
C ARG A 130 2.57 -6.73 11.31
N VAL A 131 3.67 -6.04 11.01
CA VAL A 131 4.49 -5.37 12.02
C VAL A 131 3.69 -4.26 12.71
N LYS A 132 2.99 -3.42 11.96
CA LYS A 132 2.14 -2.36 12.53
C LYS A 132 1.01 -2.93 13.38
N ASP A 133 0.32 -3.96 12.91
CA ASP A 133 -0.77 -4.60 13.66
C ASP A 133 -0.27 -5.19 14.98
N ARG A 134 0.89 -5.84 14.97
CA ARG A 134 1.52 -6.36 16.19
C ARG A 134 1.94 -5.25 17.13
N GLN A 135 2.51 -4.18 16.61
CA GLN A 135 2.90 -3.03 17.42
C GLN A 135 1.69 -2.39 18.10
N LEU A 136 0.61 -2.15 17.35
CA LEU A 136 -0.64 -1.61 17.89
C LEU A 136 -1.25 -2.55 18.95
N ALA A 137 -1.21 -3.85 18.73
CA ALA A 137 -1.70 -4.83 19.70
C ALA A 137 -0.86 -4.82 20.98
N LEU A 138 0.46 -4.70 20.87
CA LEU A 138 1.37 -4.61 22.02
C LEU A 138 1.17 -3.30 22.79
N GLU A 139 1.02 -2.18 22.10
CA GLU A 139 0.73 -0.89 22.72
C GLU A 139 -0.62 -0.93 23.46
N GLY A 140 -1.66 -1.49 22.87
CA GLY A 140 -2.94 -1.67 23.50
C GLY A 140 -2.87 -2.57 24.75
N CYS A 141 -2.10 -3.65 24.70
CA CYS A 141 -1.83 -4.51 25.86
C CYS A 141 -1.10 -3.76 26.97
N ALA A 142 -0.09 -2.97 26.63
CA ALA A 142 0.67 -2.18 27.60
C ALA A 142 -0.22 -1.15 28.31
N GLU A 143 -1.05 -0.44 27.55
CA GLU A 143 -2.02 0.52 28.10
C GLU A 143 -3.02 -0.15 29.04
N GLU A 144 -3.52 -1.31 28.69
CA GLU A 144 -4.46 -2.05 29.50
C GLU A 144 -3.80 -2.52 30.81
N LEU A 145 -2.57 -3.02 30.74
CA LEU A 145 -1.81 -3.41 31.93
C LEU A 145 -1.56 -2.21 32.86
N GLU A 146 -1.21 -1.05 32.30
CA GLU A 146 -1.05 0.18 33.08
C GLU A 146 -2.35 0.55 33.81
N ARG A 147 -3.49 0.47 33.12
CA ARG A 147 -4.81 0.73 33.75
C ARG A 147 -5.10 -0.23 34.89
N ILE A 148 -4.80 -1.50 34.70
CA ILE A 148 -5.01 -2.53 35.78
C ILE A 148 -4.10 -2.24 36.96
N VAL A 149 -2.81 -1.92 36.71
CA VAL A 149 -1.87 -1.58 37.79
C VAL A 149 -2.35 -0.34 38.55
N GLN A 150 -2.77 0.72 37.88
CA GLN A 150 -3.29 1.93 38.52
C GLN A 150 -4.53 1.63 39.36
N LYS A 151 -5.44 0.82 38.84
CA LYS A 151 -6.63 0.42 39.56
C LYS A 151 -6.30 -0.34 40.84
N LEU A 152 -5.39 -1.31 40.77
CA LEU A 152 -4.92 -2.07 41.91
C LEU A 152 -4.23 -1.18 42.95
N GLU A 153 -3.40 -0.24 42.51
CA GLU A 153 -2.77 0.73 43.42
C GLU A 153 -3.79 1.61 44.14
N GLN A 154 -4.84 2.05 43.45
CA GLN A 154 -5.91 2.83 44.03
C GLN A 154 -6.71 2.00 45.04
N GLU A 155 -7.04 0.76 44.75
CA GLU A 155 -7.74 -0.14 45.65
C GLU A 155 -6.89 -0.43 46.89
N THR A 156 -5.58 -0.60 46.76
CA THR A 156 -4.66 -0.81 47.87
C THR A 156 -4.57 0.43 48.77
N ARG A 157 -4.57 1.64 48.19
CA ARG A 157 -4.58 2.89 48.97
C ARG A 157 -5.89 3.19 49.64
N ALA A 158 -7.02 2.69 49.08
CA ALA A 158 -8.34 2.88 49.62
C ALA A 158 -8.68 1.93 50.81
N VAL A 159 -7.90 0.86 51.02
CA VAL A 159 -8.04 -0.02 52.18
C VAL A 159 -7.58 0.77 53.40
N PRO A 160 -8.47 1.05 54.40
CA PRO A 160 -8.04 1.72 55.61
C PRO A 160 -7.02 0.83 56.31
N GLY A 161 -5.87 1.45 56.61
CA GLY A 161 -4.83 0.78 57.36
C GLY A 161 -5.45 0.15 58.60
N ARG A 162 -5.24 -1.17 58.81
CA ARG A 162 -5.60 -1.78 60.05
C ARG A 162 -4.91 -0.99 61.17
N ALA A 163 -5.71 -0.30 61.96
CA ALA A 163 -5.19 0.27 63.18
C ALA A 163 -4.56 -0.87 63.99
N GLU A 164 -3.24 -0.88 64.04
CA GLU A 164 -2.55 -1.71 65.00
C GLU A 164 -2.93 -1.16 66.41
N SER A 165 -3.65 -1.95 67.06
CA SER A 165 -3.94 -1.71 68.52
C SER A 165 -2.71 -1.99 69.34
#